data_2e98327594828cf9b4d827c1c12ef926
#
_entry.id   2e98327594828cf9b4d827c1c12ef926
#
_cell.length_a   1.000
_cell.length_b   1.000
_cell.length_c   1.000
_cell.angle_alpha   90.00
_cell.angle_beta   90.00
_cell.angle_gamma   90.00
#
_symmetry.space_group_name_H-M   'P 1'
#
loop_
_entity.id
_entity.type
_entity.pdbx_description
1 polymer ?
#
loop_
_entity_poly.entity_id
_entity_poly.type
_entity_poly.pdbx_seq_one_letter_code
_entity_poly.pdbx_strand_id
1 'polypeptide(L)'
;MTKKIIYKELPDILPIFPLPGVIVLPNGNLPLNIFEPRYISMVEDALGKNRMIGMIQPNPGSKKDNGLYPIGCASKIVSFSETSDNRYLIELKGIIRFKIFKETDTIKGYRNIIPVWESFKHDLNINSESFNIDSLLELLKKYFNNNNINVDSDELYKVPANQIISAIPQICSFQNNEKQAILEAKTDKERAEVIKSLLKMNLLDESENTTDTIN
;
A
#
# COMPACT_ATOMS: atom_id res chain seq x y z
N MET A 1 -16.06 -16.06 -1.12
CA MET A 1 -16.34 -14.86 -0.29
C MET A 1 -15.33 -14.78 0.83
N THR A 2 -14.50 -13.74 0.88
CA THR A 2 -13.50 -13.57 1.97
C THR A 2 -14.25 -13.13 3.22
N LYS A 3 -14.12 -13.89 4.31
CA LYS A 3 -14.75 -13.55 5.61
C LYS A 3 -14.31 -12.15 6.04
N LYS A 4 -15.25 -11.29 6.41
CA LYS A 4 -14.96 -9.94 6.93
C LYS A 4 -14.21 -10.08 8.26
N ILE A 5 -13.02 -9.47 8.34
CA ILE A 5 -12.25 -9.41 9.58
C ILE A 5 -12.92 -8.38 10.50
N ILE A 6 -13.16 -8.77 11.72
CA ILE A 6 -13.67 -7.88 12.77
C ILE A 6 -12.50 -7.43 13.67
N TYR A 7 -12.65 -6.28 14.31
CA TYR A 7 -11.61 -5.67 15.15
C TYR A 7 -11.02 -6.64 16.19
N LYS A 8 -11.83 -7.53 16.77
CA LYS A 8 -11.40 -8.54 17.75
C LYS A 8 -10.55 -9.67 17.18
N GLU A 9 -10.49 -9.82 15.86
CA GLU A 9 -9.68 -10.84 15.18
C GLU A 9 -8.29 -10.30 14.77
N LEU A 10 -8.01 -9.02 15.05
CA LEU A 10 -6.71 -8.42 14.76
C LEU A 10 -5.64 -8.95 15.73
N PRO A 11 -4.42 -9.22 15.25
CA PRO A 11 -3.38 -9.79 16.07
C PRO A 11 -2.77 -8.78 17.05
N ASP A 12 -2.36 -9.25 18.23
CA ASP A 12 -1.59 -8.48 19.21
C ASP A 12 -0.14 -8.26 18.76
N ILE A 13 0.42 -9.22 18.02
CA ILE A 13 1.76 -9.16 17.43
C ILE A 13 1.62 -9.36 15.92
N LEU A 14 2.17 -8.42 15.16
CA LEU A 14 2.11 -8.42 13.70
C LEU A 14 3.53 -8.55 13.12
N PRO A 15 3.82 -9.59 12.31
CA PRO A 15 5.02 -9.61 11.51
C PRO A 15 4.97 -8.50 10.47
N ILE A 16 6.09 -7.79 10.28
CA ILE A 16 6.16 -6.69 9.33
C ILE A 16 7.16 -6.95 8.22
N PHE A 17 6.82 -6.46 7.05
CA PHE A 17 7.66 -6.48 5.86
C PHE A 17 8.05 -5.04 5.48
N PRO A 18 9.24 -4.59 5.89
CA PRO A 18 9.80 -3.32 5.44
C PRO A 18 10.18 -3.41 3.97
N LEU A 19 9.49 -2.64 3.11
CA LEU A 19 9.77 -2.61 1.68
C LEU A 19 9.72 -1.17 1.17
N PRO A 20 10.86 -0.63 0.66
CA PRO A 20 10.89 0.75 0.16
C PRO A 20 10.06 0.91 -1.10
N GLY A 21 9.34 2.02 -1.20
CA GLY A 21 8.56 2.36 -2.39
C GLY A 21 7.28 1.57 -2.59
N VAL A 22 6.93 0.69 -1.65
CA VAL A 22 5.72 -0.14 -1.72
C VAL A 22 4.82 0.13 -0.54
N ILE A 23 3.57 0.47 -0.83
CA ILE A 23 2.50 0.57 0.16
C ILE A 23 1.32 -0.29 -0.28
N VAL A 24 0.50 -0.67 0.67
CA VAL A 24 -0.84 -1.21 0.41
C VAL A 24 -1.85 -0.39 1.20
N LEU A 25 -2.95 -0.05 0.56
CA LEU A 25 -4.06 0.65 1.21
C LEU A 25 -5.13 -0.35 1.65
N PRO A 26 -5.98 -0.02 2.63
CA PRO A 26 -7.15 -0.83 2.94
C PRO A 26 -7.96 -1.13 1.67
N ASN A 27 -8.40 -2.37 1.51
CA ASN A 27 -9.06 -2.94 0.32
C ASN A 27 -8.20 -3.05 -0.95
N GLY A 28 -6.98 -2.51 -0.97
CA GLY A 28 -6.03 -2.68 -2.08
C GLY A 28 -5.41 -4.07 -2.11
N ASN A 29 -4.96 -4.48 -3.29
CA ASN A 29 -4.24 -5.73 -3.51
C ASN A 29 -2.76 -5.44 -3.81
N LEU A 30 -1.88 -6.33 -3.38
CA LEU A 30 -0.44 -6.24 -3.62
C LEU A 30 0.13 -7.62 -3.91
N PRO A 31 0.50 -7.92 -5.16
CA PRO A 31 1.24 -9.13 -5.49
C PRO A 31 2.70 -9.00 -5.07
N LEU A 32 3.27 -10.03 -4.48
CA LEU A 32 4.66 -10.07 -4.05
C LEU A 32 5.32 -11.39 -4.45
N ASN A 33 6.60 -11.31 -4.82
CA ASN A 33 7.49 -12.45 -5.02
C ASN A 33 8.50 -12.49 -3.86
N ILE A 34 8.37 -13.49 -3.01
CA ILE A 34 9.16 -13.64 -1.78
C ILE A 34 10.26 -14.66 -2.02
N PHE A 35 11.51 -14.25 -1.83
CA PHE A 35 12.69 -15.11 -2.05
C PHE A 35 13.74 -15.02 -0.94
N GLU A 36 13.72 -13.96 -0.11
CA GLU A 36 14.64 -13.86 1.02
C GLU A 36 14.24 -14.86 2.13
N PRO A 37 15.17 -15.66 2.67
CA PRO A 37 14.84 -16.70 3.67
C PRO A 37 14.08 -16.20 4.88
N ARG A 38 14.42 -15.01 5.39
CA ARG A 38 13.70 -14.40 6.53
C ARG A 38 12.23 -14.09 6.20
N TYR A 39 11.92 -13.70 4.97
CA TYR A 39 10.54 -13.40 4.56
C TYR A 39 9.78 -14.66 4.14
N ILE A 40 10.46 -15.69 3.62
CA ILE A 40 9.89 -17.04 3.48
C ILE A 40 9.40 -17.52 4.84
N SER A 41 10.27 -17.51 5.87
CA SER A 41 9.88 -17.90 7.24
C SER A 41 8.73 -17.04 7.81
N MET A 42 8.70 -15.74 7.49
CA MET A 42 7.60 -14.86 7.88
C MET A 42 6.27 -15.30 7.26
N VAL A 43 6.27 -15.62 5.95
CA VAL A 43 5.07 -16.06 5.23
C VAL A 43 4.58 -17.40 5.78
N GLU A 44 5.46 -18.37 6.00
CA GLU A 44 5.14 -19.67 6.60
C GLU A 44 4.47 -19.49 7.97
N ASP A 45 5.08 -18.69 8.86
CA ASP A 45 4.53 -18.40 10.17
C ASP A 45 3.17 -17.69 10.10
N ALA A 46 3.01 -16.77 9.15
CA ALA A 46 1.74 -16.08 8.92
C ALA A 46 0.66 -17.04 8.41
N LEU A 47 1.00 -17.93 7.46
CA LEU A 47 0.07 -18.94 6.92
C LEU A 47 -0.40 -19.92 8.00
N GLY A 48 0.47 -20.27 8.94
CA GLY A 48 0.14 -21.14 10.08
C GLY A 48 -0.74 -20.48 11.15
N LYS A 49 -0.99 -19.16 11.05
CA LYS A 49 -1.77 -18.37 12.03
C LYS A 49 -2.98 -17.70 11.37
N ASN A 50 -3.00 -16.37 11.43
CA ASN A 50 -4.10 -15.53 10.94
C ASN A 50 -3.90 -15.02 9.50
N ARG A 51 -2.79 -15.39 8.84
CA ARG A 51 -2.37 -14.98 7.50
C ARG A 51 -2.15 -13.47 7.35
N MET A 52 -1.81 -12.76 8.42
CA MET A 52 -1.61 -11.32 8.39
C MET A 52 -0.14 -10.93 8.41
N ILE A 53 0.21 -9.97 7.56
CA ILE A 53 1.51 -9.33 7.45
C ILE A 53 1.31 -7.82 7.37
N GLY A 54 2.13 -7.04 8.07
CA GLY A 54 2.14 -5.58 8.00
C GLY A 54 3.11 -5.08 6.94
N MET A 55 2.61 -4.43 5.90
CA MET A 55 3.44 -3.69 4.95
C MET A 55 3.80 -2.33 5.52
N ILE A 56 5.08 -1.95 5.46
CA ILE A 56 5.58 -0.69 6.01
C ILE A 56 6.79 -0.20 5.22
N GLN A 57 6.94 1.11 5.10
CA GLN A 57 8.10 1.68 4.42
C GLN A 57 9.25 1.98 5.40
N PRO A 58 10.52 1.73 4.99
CA PRO A 58 11.68 2.30 5.65
C PRO A 58 11.66 3.83 5.57
N ASN A 59 12.10 4.49 6.65
CA ASN A 59 12.30 5.93 6.72
C ASN A 59 13.76 6.23 7.09
N PRO A 60 14.66 6.35 6.11
CA PRO A 60 16.08 6.58 6.35
C PRO A 60 16.37 7.89 7.12
N GLY A 61 15.48 8.87 7.03
CA GLY A 61 15.57 10.14 7.76
C GLY A 61 15.03 10.09 9.19
N SER A 62 14.54 8.95 9.65
CA SER A 62 14.01 8.80 10.99
C SER A 62 15.12 8.84 12.03
N LYS A 63 14.95 9.72 13.04
CA LYS A 63 15.79 9.72 14.24
C LYS A 63 15.43 8.59 15.23
N LYS A 64 14.42 7.79 14.91
CA LYS A 64 14.03 6.64 15.71
C LYS A 64 14.90 5.44 15.36
N ASP A 65 15.24 4.64 16.34
CA ASP A 65 16.14 3.47 16.20
C ASP A 65 15.65 2.43 15.20
N ASN A 66 14.36 2.43 14.89
CA ASN A 66 13.78 1.43 13.99
C ASN A 66 13.90 1.75 12.49
N GLY A 67 14.20 2.98 12.10
CA GLY A 67 14.34 3.37 10.69
C GLY A 67 13.08 3.15 9.83
N LEU A 68 11.88 3.16 10.44
CA LEU A 68 10.60 2.95 9.76
C LEU A 68 9.70 4.18 9.86
N TYR A 69 8.79 4.32 8.90
CA TYR A 69 7.63 5.18 9.09
C TYR A 69 6.75 4.65 10.24
N PRO A 70 6.04 5.53 10.96
CA PRO A 70 5.24 5.09 12.11
C PRO A 70 3.95 4.35 11.72
N ILE A 71 3.48 4.54 10.47
CA ILE A 71 2.21 4.02 9.98
C ILE A 71 2.47 3.07 8.81
N GLY A 72 1.88 1.89 8.88
CA GLY A 72 1.82 0.88 7.84
C GLY A 72 0.40 0.36 7.64
N CYS A 73 0.24 -0.66 6.82
CA CYS A 73 -1.04 -1.33 6.59
C CYS A 73 -0.89 -2.84 6.80
N ALA A 74 -1.70 -3.39 7.68
CA ALA A 74 -1.84 -4.83 7.85
C ALA A 74 -2.68 -5.41 6.73
N SER A 75 -2.16 -6.47 6.14
CA SER A 75 -2.72 -7.13 4.97
C SER A 75 -2.87 -8.61 5.21
N LYS A 76 -3.84 -9.23 4.59
CA LYS A 76 -4.07 -10.66 4.65
C LYS A 76 -3.55 -11.34 3.39
N ILE A 77 -2.83 -12.45 3.54
CA ILE A 77 -2.45 -13.33 2.43
C ILE A 77 -3.73 -13.99 1.91
N VAL A 78 -4.15 -13.63 0.69
CA VAL A 78 -5.36 -14.13 0.05
C VAL A 78 -5.06 -15.17 -1.03
N SER A 79 -3.84 -15.17 -1.57
CA SER A 79 -3.33 -16.16 -2.51
C SER A 79 -1.91 -16.54 -2.14
N PHE A 80 -1.54 -17.79 -2.36
CA PHE A 80 -0.22 -18.36 -2.13
C PHE A 80 0.06 -19.44 -3.14
N SER A 81 1.25 -19.40 -3.74
CA SER A 81 1.81 -20.49 -4.52
C SER A 81 3.33 -20.54 -4.34
N GLU A 82 3.88 -21.74 -4.39
CA GLU A 82 5.31 -21.99 -4.39
C GLU A 82 5.79 -22.24 -5.81
N THR A 83 6.92 -21.63 -6.16
CA THR A 83 7.56 -21.84 -7.46
C THR A 83 8.61 -22.96 -7.40
N SER A 84 9.00 -23.50 -8.55
CA SER A 84 10.00 -24.59 -8.62
C SER A 84 11.40 -24.20 -8.13
N ASP A 85 11.68 -22.90 -8.00
CA ASP A 85 12.92 -22.32 -7.47
C ASP A 85 12.80 -21.86 -6.01
N ASN A 86 11.84 -22.42 -5.27
CA ASN A 86 11.58 -22.18 -3.84
C ASN A 86 11.27 -20.72 -3.49
N ARG A 87 10.65 -19.97 -4.39
CA ARG A 87 10.08 -18.65 -4.09
C ARG A 87 8.61 -18.78 -3.80
N TYR A 88 8.07 -17.80 -3.08
CA TYR A 88 6.64 -17.71 -2.80
C TYR A 88 6.02 -16.56 -3.56
N LEU A 89 5.04 -16.86 -4.41
CA LEU A 89 4.17 -15.86 -5.00
C LEU A 89 2.95 -15.71 -4.10
N ILE A 90 2.78 -14.54 -3.52
CA ILE A 90 1.65 -14.25 -2.64
C ILE A 90 0.88 -13.05 -3.14
N GLU A 91 -0.40 -12.99 -2.82
CA GLU A 91 -1.22 -11.80 -2.97
C GLU A 91 -1.68 -11.34 -1.59
N LEU A 92 -1.37 -10.09 -1.27
CA LEU A 92 -1.82 -9.42 -0.06
C LEU A 92 -3.05 -8.58 -0.36
N LYS A 93 -4.05 -8.64 0.52
CA LYS A 93 -5.17 -7.72 0.55
C LYS A 93 -5.08 -6.84 1.78
N GLY A 94 -5.00 -5.52 1.60
CA GLY A 94 -4.98 -4.56 2.67
C GLY A 94 -6.26 -4.60 3.50
N ILE A 95 -6.13 -4.59 4.82
CA ILE A 95 -7.24 -4.73 5.76
C ILE A 95 -7.41 -3.46 6.58
N ILE A 96 -6.37 -3.05 7.30
CA ILE A 96 -6.42 -1.95 8.25
C ILE A 96 -5.01 -1.36 8.42
N ARG A 97 -4.93 -0.05 8.53
CA ARG A 97 -3.70 0.62 8.91
C ARG A 97 -3.37 0.38 10.38
N PHE A 98 -2.12 0.49 10.70
CA PHE A 98 -1.63 0.42 12.08
C PHE A 98 -0.60 1.52 12.33
N LYS A 99 -0.42 1.84 13.61
CA LYS A 99 0.73 2.60 14.09
C LYS A 99 1.61 1.66 14.92
N ILE A 100 2.93 1.76 14.74
CA ILE A 100 3.87 0.99 15.58
C ILE A 100 3.80 1.53 17.00
N PHE A 101 3.51 0.67 17.97
CA PHE A 101 3.71 0.96 19.39
C PHE A 101 5.14 0.61 19.80
N LYS A 102 5.54 -0.64 19.57
CA LYS A 102 6.84 -1.18 19.95
C LYS A 102 7.22 -2.33 19.01
N GLU A 103 8.51 -2.48 18.73
CA GLU A 103 9.03 -3.70 18.11
C GLU A 103 9.24 -4.78 19.17
N THR A 104 9.12 -6.02 18.74
CA THR A 104 9.41 -7.21 19.56
C THR A 104 10.50 -8.03 18.91
N ASP A 105 11.27 -8.74 19.72
CA ASP A 105 12.33 -9.60 19.24
C ASP A 105 11.77 -10.78 18.44
N THR A 106 12.54 -11.24 17.45
CA THR A 106 12.27 -12.44 16.68
C THR A 106 13.54 -13.23 16.44
N ILE A 107 13.43 -14.54 16.48
CA ILE A 107 14.55 -15.46 16.26
C ILE A 107 14.78 -15.73 14.77
N LYS A 108 13.75 -15.54 13.91
CA LYS A 108 13.77 -15.94 12.50
C LYS A 108 14.23 -14.84 11.54
N GLY A 109 14.75 -13.72 12.03
CA GLY A 109 15.34 -12.66 11.23
C GLY A 109 14.36 -11.69 10.56
N TYR A 110 13.05 -11.91 10.58
CA TYR A 110 12.05 -10.92 10.24
C TYR A 110 11.62 -10.11 11.46
N ARG A 111 11.01 -8.96 11.27
CA ARG A 111 10.63 -8.04 12.36
C ARG A 111 9.18 -8.25 12.77
N ASN A 112 8.90 -8.11 14.06
CA ASN A 112 7.56 -8.12 14.63
C ASN A 112 7.30 -6.81 15.39
N ILE A 113 6.05 -6.41 15.46
CA ILE A 113 5.60 -5.23 16.21
C ILE A 113 4.37 -5.54 17.06
N ILE A 114 4.17 -4.72 18.08
CA ILE A 114 2.88 -4.55 18.74
C ILE A 114 2.20 -3.37 18.04
N PRO A 115 1.11 -3.59 17.30
CA PRO A 115 0.41 -2.54 16.57
C PRO A 115 -0.62 -1.82 17.45
N VAL A 116 -0.85 -0.53 17.15
CA VAL A 116 -2.00 0.23 17.63
C VAL A 116 -3.00 0.39 16.49
N TRP A 117 -4.19 -0.16 16.67
CA TRP A 117 -5.26 -0.19 15.66
C TRP A 117 -6.30 0.92 15.83
N GLU A 118 -6.39 1.51 17.02
CA GLU A 118 -7.50 2.34 17.46
C GLU A 118 -7.81 3.49 16.51
N SER A 119 -6.77 4.20 16.05
CA SER A 119 -6.90 5.35 15.15
C SER A 119 -7.43 5.00 13.76
N PHE A 120 -7.45 3.71 13.41
CA PHE A 120 -7.77 3.23 12.06
C PHE A 120 -8.96 2.27 12.00
N LYS A 121 -9.77 2.18 13.07
CA LYS A 121 -10.97 1.32 13.10
C LYS A 121 -11.93 1.54 11.94
N HIS A 122 -11.96 2.77 11.41
CA HIS A 122 -12.80 3.13 10.27
C HIS A 122 -12.40 2.41 8.98
N ASP A 123 -11.14 1.96 8.84
CA ASP A 123 -10.69 1.20 7.67
C ASP A 123 -11.43 -0.16 7.52
N LEU A 124 -11.98 -0.70 8.61
CA LEU A 124 -12.79 -1.93 8.61
C LEU A 124 -14.22 -1.72 8.12
N ASN A 125 -14.67 -0.47 7.99
CA ASN A 125 -16.02 -0.15 7.51
C ASN A 125 -16.00 -0.15 5.97
N ILE A 126 -16.86 -1.00 5.38
CA ILE A 126 -16.95 -1.13 3.92
C ILE A 126 -17.73 0.04 3.28
N ASN A 127 -18.43 0.82 4.07
CA ASN A 127 -19.22 1.96 3.57
C ASN A 127 -18.26 3.13 3.26
N SER A 128 -17.58 3.04 2.11
CA SER A 128 -16.97 4.22 1.50
C SER A 128 -18.12 5.15 1.09
N GLU A 129 -18.16 6.33 1.67
CA GLU A 129 -19.00 7.41 1.13
C GLU A 129 -18.69 7.55 -0.35
N SER A 130 -19.73 7.55 -1.19
CA SER A 130 -19.56 7.82 -2.61
C SER A 130 -19.13 9.28 -2.76
N PHE A 131 -17.99 9.51 -3.35
CA PHE A 131 -17.53 10.84 -3.72
C PHE A 131 -17.12 10.86 -5.18
N ASN A 132 -17.22 12.03 -5.80
CA ASN A 132 -16.88 12.18 -7.19
C ASN A 132 -15.35 12.17 -7.39
N ILE A 133 -14.88 11.31 -8.30
CA ILE A 133 -13.47 11.19 -8.68
C ILE A 133 -13.19 11.60 -10.13
N ASP A 134 -14.15 12.22 -10.84
CA ASP A 134 -14.01 12.54 -12.27
C ASP A 134 -12.75 13.38 -12.54
N SER A 135 -12.50 14.39 -11.70
CA SER A 135 -11.29 15.22 -11.82
C SER A 135 -9.99 14.44 -11.56
N LEU A 136 -10.02 13.40 -10.75
CA LEU A 136 -8.89 12.49 -10.56
C LEU A 136 -8.69 11.62 -11.79
N LEU A 137 -9.77 11.08 -12.37
CA LEU A 137 -9.70 10.25 -13.57
C LEU A 137 -9.15 11.03 -14.77
N GLU A 138 -9.53 12.30 -14.93
CA GLU A 138 -8.97 13.16 -15.97
C GLU A 138 -7.46 13.39 -15.81
N LEU A 139 -6.98 13.61 -14.58
CA LEU A 139 -5.55 13.74 -14.30
C LEU A 139 -4.80 12.43 -14.54
N LEU A 140 -5.38 11.31 -14.15
CA LEU A 140 -4.81 9.98 -14.41
C LEU A 140 -4.68 9.70 -15.90
N LYS A 141 -5.69 10.01 -16.71
CA LYS A 141 -5.61 9.87 -18.17
C LYS A 141 -4.44 10.67 -18.75
N LYS A 142 -4.27 11.92 -18.33
CA LYS A 142 -3.13 12.74 -18.75
C LYS A 142 -1.80 12.12 -18.35
N TYR A 143 -1.69 11.69 -17.09
CA TYR A 143 -0.49 11.02 -16.58
C TYR A 143 -0.16 9.74 -17.36
N PHE A 144 -1.15 8.89 -17.64
CA PHE A 144 -0.97 7.64 -18.39
C PHE A 144 -0.53 7.92 -19.83
N ASN A 145 -1.13 8.89 -20.48
CA ASN A 145 -0.74 9.29 -21.85
C ASN A 145 0.72 9.79 -21.90
N ASN A 146 1.11 10.66 -20.96
CA ASN A 146 2.48 11.18 -20.90
C ASN A 146 3.52 10.10 -20.64
N ASN A 147 3.17 9.10 -19.83
CA ASN A 147 4.07 8.00 -19.45
C ASN A 147 3.94 6.77 -20.36
N ASN A 148 3.23 6.85 -21.48
CA ASN A 148 2.99 5.75 -22.41
C ASN A 148 2.36 4.50 -21.73
N ILE A 149 1.56 4.70 -20.69
CA ILE A 149 0.83 3.64 -20.00
C ILE A 149 -0.50 3.44 -20.73
N ASN A 150 -0.65 2.29 -21.39
CA ASN A 150 -1.87 1.97 -22.13
C ASN A 150 -2.95 1.46 -21.18
N VAL A 151 -3.96 2.26 -20.92
CA VAL A 151 -5.13 1.90 -20.09
C VAL A 151 -6.40 2.23 -20.86
N ASP A 152 -7.34 1.30 -20.88
CA ASP A 152 -8.67 1.56 -21.42
C ASP A 152 -9.41 2.57 -20.52
N SER A 153 -9.56 3.77 -21.03
CA SER A 153 -10.19 4.87 -20.31
C SER A 153 -11.64 4.58 -19.94
N ASP A 154 -12.37 3.83 -20.75
CA ASP A 154 -13.79 3.54 -20.50
C ASP A 154 -13.96 2.48 -19.42
N GLU A 155 -12.98 1.58 -19.28
CA GLU A 155 -12.96 0.61 -18.19
C GLU A 155 -12.66 1.27 -16.82
N LEU A 156 -11.86 2.35 -16.78
CA LEU A 156 -11.57 3.07 -15.54
C LEU A 156 -12.83 3.62 -14.86
N TYR A 157 -13.79 4.10 -15.64
CA TYR A 157 -15.04 4.65 -15.09
C TYR A 157 -15.98 3.57 -14.49
N LYS A 158 -15.75 2.31 -14.83
CA LYS A 158 -16.53 1.16 -14.30
C LYS A 158 -15.97 0.65 -12.98
N VAL A 159 -14.72 1.00 -12.65
CA VAL A 159 -14.05 0.53 -11.42
C VAL A 159 -14.49 1.40 -10.23
N PRO A 160 -14.84 0.79 -9.08
CA PRO A 160 -15.17 1.53 -7.86
C PRO A 160 -14.03 2.47 -7.43
N ALA A 161 -14.38 3.69 -6.98
CA ALA A 161 -13.42 4.73 -6.62
C ALA A 161 -12.34 4.28 -5.63
N ASN A 162 -12.71 3.52 -4.61
CA ASN A 162 -11.77 2.98 -3.62
C ASN A 162 -10.76 2.00 -4.22
N GLN A 163 -11.13 1.24 -5.23
CA GLN A 163 -10.20 0.33 -5.93
C GLN A 163 -9.22 1.12 -6.79
N ILE A 164 -9.69 2.15 -7.50
CA ILE A 164 -8.83 3.06 -8.27
C ILE A 164 -7.80 3.71 -7.34
N ILE A 165 -8.25 4.35 -6.24
CA ILE A 165 -7.37 5.00 -5.28
C ILE A 165 -6.33 4.02 -4.72
N SER A 166 -6.72 2.79 -4.46
CA SER A 166 -5.83 1.77 -3.91
C SER A 166 -4.78 1.26 -4.92
N ALA A 167 -5.06 1.33 -6.22
CA ALA A 167 -4.16 0.88 -7.27
C ALA A 167 -3.12 1.96 -7.67
N ILE A 168 -3.51 3.24 -7.63
CA ILE A 168 -2.68 4.36 -8.10
C ILE A 168 -1.26 4.38 -7.51
N PRO A 169 -1.03 4.20 -6.19
CA PRO A 169 0.32 4.22 -5.63
C PRO A 169 1.25 3.10 -6.13
N GLN A 170 0.69 2.08 -6.76
CA GLN A 170 1.47 0.97 -7.34
C GLN A 170 1.77 1.20 -8.83
N ILE A 171 0.92 1.95 -9.52
CA ILE A 171 1.02 2.22 -10.95
C ILE A 171 1.84 3.49 -11.22
N CYS A 172 1.63 4.54 -10.42
CA CYS A 172 2.29 5.82 -10.59
C CYS A 172 3.66 5.86 -9.90
N SER A 173 4.63 6.53 -10.55
CA SER A 173 6.01 6.65 -10.09
C SER A 173 6.17 7.69 -8.99
N PHE A 174 5.41 7.56 -7.90
CA PHE A 174 5.52 8.43 -6.74
C PHE A 174 6.73 8.08 -5.88
N GLN A 175 7.30 9.09 -5.24
CA GLN A 175 8.40 8.96 -4.27
C GLN A 175 7.90 8.27 -2.98
N ASN A 176 8.83 7.71 -2.18
CA ASN A 176 8.48 6.98 -0.96
C ASN A 176 7.70 7.83 0.06
N ASN A 177 8.09 9.11 0.24
CA ASN A 177 7.41 10.06 1.11
C ASN A 177 6.01 10.43 0.57
N GLU A 178 5.84 10.52 -0.75
CA GLU A 178 4.56 10.80 -1.39
C GLU A 178 3.59 9.61 -1.22
N LYS A 179 4.07 8.38 -1.46
CA LYS A 179 3.31 7.17 -1.16
C LYS A 179 2.93 7.08 0.31
N GLN A 180 3.83 7.48 1.20
CA GLN A 180 3.54 7.53 2.63
C GLN A 180 2.43 8.55 2.96
N ALA A 181 2.46 9.73 2.35
CA ALA A 181 1.41 10.73 2.52
C ALA A 181 0.03 10.21 2.07
N ILE A 182 -0.03 9.46 0.96
CA ILE A 182 -1.26 8.80 0.51
C ILE A 182 -1.75 7.77 1.55
N LEU A 183 -0.84 6.96 2.10
CA LEU A 183 -1.18 5.96 3.13
C LEU A 183 -1.70 6.62 4.41
N GLU A 184 -1.14 7.76 4.81
CA GLU A 184 -1.48 8.45 6.05
C GLU A 184 -2.77 9.27 5.97
N ALA A 185 -3.23 9.63 4.77
CA ALA A 185 -4.49 10.34 4.56
C ALA A 185 -5.66 9.54 5.20
N LYS A 186 -6.55 10.26 5.91
CA LYS A 186 -7.54 9.63 6.80
C LYS A 186 -8.64 8.90 6.05
N THR A 187 -9.14 9.49 4.97
CA THR A 187 -10.28 9.00 4.19
C THR A 187 -9.91 8.80 2.73
N ASP A 188 -10.70 8.03 1.98
CA ASP A 188 -10.49 7.87 0.53
C ASP A 188 -10.62 9.19 -0.23
N LYS A 189 -11.48 10.09 0.23
CA LYS A 189 -11.60 11.44 -0.30
C LYS A 189 -10.29 12.25 -0.11
N GLU A 190 -9.72 12.22 1.09
CA GLU A 190 -8.43 12.89 1.36
C GLU A 190 -7.30 12.24 0.54
N ARG A 191 -7.27 10.91 0.40
CA ARG A 191 -6.31 10.21 -0.47
C ARG A 191 -6.42 10.67 -1.91
N ALA A 192 -7.65 10.80 -2.43
CA ALA A 192 -7.88 11.31 -3.79
C ALA A 192 -7.33 12.73 -3.97
N GLU A 193 -7.49 13.62 -2.98
CA GLU A 193 -6.94 14.99 -3.03
C GLU A 193 -5.39 14.98 -3.00
N VAL A 194 -4.79 14.16 -2.16
CA VAL A 194 -3.31 14.00 -2.14
C VAL A 194 -2.82 13.49 -3.49
N ILE A 195 -3.43 12.45 -4.04
CA ILE A 195 -3.08 11.89 -5.35
C ILE A 195 -3.23 12.92 -6.45
N LYS A 196 -4.33 13.69 -6.48
CA LYS A 196 -4.53 14.76 -7.46
C LYS A 196 -3.43 15.81 -7.41
N SER A 197 -3.01 16.19 -6.20
CA SER A 197 -1.93 17.15 -6.02
C SER A 197 -0.61 16.61 -6.55
N LEU A 198 -0.28 15.37 -6.26
CA LEU A 198 0.93 14.69 -6.74
C LEU A 198 0.94 14.54 -8.27
N LEU A 199 -0.18 14.14 -8.87
CA LEU A 199 -0.30 14.03 -10.32
C LEU A 199 -0.13 15.38 -11.01
N LYS A 200 -0.67 16.47 -10.45
CA LYS A 200 -0.47 17.82 -10.99
C LYS A 200 0.99 18.24 -10.94
N MET A 201 1.69 17.96 -9.83
CA MET A 201 3.12 18.27 -9.71
C MET A 201 3.93 17.51 -10.76
N ASN A 202 3.73 16.20 -10.90
CA ASN A 202 4.43 15.39 -11.91
C ASN A 202 4.17 15.90 -13.33
N LEU A 203 2.93 16.28 -13.68
CA LEU A 203 2.59 16.80 -15.01
C LEU A 203 3.22 18.17 -15.29
N LEU A 204 3.48 19.00 -14.28
CA LEU A 204 4.19 20.27 -14.41
C LEU A 204 5.69 20.05 -14.62
N ASP A 205 6.32 19.22 -13.84
CA ASP A 205 7.75 18.88 -13.94
C ASP A 205 8.10 18.31 -15.32
N GLU A 206 7.22 17.46 -15.89
CA GLU A 206 7.39 16.92 -17.24
C GLU A 206 7.28 18.00 -18.33
N SER A 207 6.40 19.00 -18.16
CA SER A 207 6.23 20.09 -19.13
C SER A 207 7.44 21.03 -19.16
N GLU A 208 8.09 21.28 -18.03
CA GLU A 208 9.30 22.10 -17.93
C GLU A 208 10.51 21.40 -18.57
N ASN A 209 10.68 20.10 -18.34
CA ASN A 209 11.75 19.31 -18.91
C ASN A 209 11.66 19.16 -20.44
N THR A 210 10.47 19.27 -21.04
CA THR A 210 10.27 19.22 -22.49
C THR A 210 10.61 20.58 -23.16
N THR A 211 10.51 21.68 -22.44
CA THR A 211 10.86 23.01 -22.98
C THR A 211 12.37 23.28 -22.98
N ASP A 212 13.13 22.69 -22.06
CA ASP A 212 14.60 22.84 -21.99
C ASP A 212 15.36 22.01 -23.03
N THR A 213 14.70 21.04 -23.68
CA THR A 213 15.33 20.18 -24.72
C THR A 213 15.19 20.73 -26.14
N ILE A 214 14.57 21.89 -26.34
CA ILE A 214 14.31 22.52 -27.66
C ILE A 214 15.15 23.81 -27.88
N ASN A 215 16.13 24.11 -27.04
CA ASN A 215 17.06 25.23 -27.25
C ASN A 215 18.49 24.77 -27.56
#